data_c65dbe1335cd25942b72490e88bb4502
#
_entry.id   c65dbe1335cd25942b72490e88bb4502
#
_cell.length_a   1.000
_cell.length_b   1.000
_cell.length_c   1.000
_cell.angle_alpha   90.00
_cell.angle_beta   90.00
_cell.angle_gamma   90.00
#
_symmetry.space_group_name_H-M   'P 1'
#
loop_
_entity.id
_entity.type
_entity.pdbx_description
1 polymer ?
#
loop_
_entity_poly.entity_id
_entity_poly.type
_entity_poly.pdbx_seq_one_letter_code
_entity_poly.pdbx_strand_id
1 'polypeptide(L)'
;LHAHGDNTAEWSELLSFSSARRTPPPIVLTHQTPNLIEGMHNPGGFTDGDRAVCFARALGVSRERIKLLGTRTDLVGAWSGATDPERKLVKLQWMAKVLQHLGFLV
;
A
#
# COMPACT_ATOMS: atom_id res chain seq x y z
N LEU A 1 3.79 2.22 -6.60
CA LEU A 1 3.30 0.90 -7.01
C LEU A 1 3.62 -0.14 -5.94
N HIS A 2 2.59 -0.87 -5.49
CA HIS A 2 2.77 -1.99 -4.57
C HIS A 2 3.04 -3.27 -5.37
N ALA A 3 4.28 -3.74 -5.33
CA ALA A 3 4.69 -4.95 -6.00
C ALA A 3 4.35 -6.17 -5.14
N HIS A 4 3.38 -6.94 -5.58
CA HIS A 4 3.04 -8.25 -5.03
C HIS A 4 3.62 -9.34 -5.95
N GLY A 5 3.87 -10.52 -5.42
CA GLY A 5 4.40 -11.63 -6.21
C GLY A 5 3.47 -12.10 -7.33
N ASP A 6 2.18 -11.79 -7.22
CA ASP A 6 1.13 -12.20 -8.17
C ASP A 6 0.73 -11.11 -9.18
N ASN A 7 1.29 -9.90 -9.11
CA ASN A 7 0.96 -8.79 -10.01
C ASN A 7 2.14 -8.29 -10.85
N THR A 8 3.13 -9.13 -11.09
CA THR A 8 4.35 -8.76 -11.81
C THR A 8 4.06 -8.33 -13.26
N ALA A 9 3.14 -9.00 -13.94
CA ALA A 9 2.76 -8.65 -15.31
C ALA A 9 2.16 -7.24 -15.38
N GLU A 10 1.26 -6.92 -14.46
CA GLU A 10 0.55 -5.65 -14.42
C GLU A 10 1.48 -4.47 -14.14
N TRP A 11 2.33 -4.56 -13.13
CA TRP A 11 3.22 -3.45 -12.83
C TRP A 11 4.36 -3.35 -13.86
N SER A 12 4.80 -4.45 -14.49
CA SER A 12 5.77 -4.42 -15.59
C SER A 12 5.20 -3.70 -16.82
N GLU A 13 3.96 -3.99 -17.18
CA GLU A 13 3.25 -3.30 -18.26
C GLU A 13 3.09 -1.81 -17.96
N LEU A 14 2.69 -1.47 -16.74
CA LEU A 14 2.56 -0.07 -16.31
C LEU A 14 3.90 0.68 -16.38
N LEU A 15 5.00 0.05 -15.97
CA LEU A 15 6.34 0.63 -16.09
C LEU A 15 6.72 0.90 -17.55
N SER A 16 6.47 -0.07 -18.43
CA SER A 16 6.74 0.07 -19.86
C SER A 16 5.92 1.20 -20.48
N PHE A 17 4.63 1.24 -20.18
CA PHE A 17 3.74 2.31 -20.63
C PHE A 17 4.18 3.69 -20.11
N SER A 18 4.53 3.79 -18.84
CA SER A 18 4.93 5.06 -18.22
C SER A 18 6.26 5.56 -18.75
N SER A 19 7.23 4.66 -18.98
CA SER A 19 8.56 5.03 -19.52
C SER A 19 8.50 5.52 -20.97
N ALA A 20 7.49 5.09 -21.73
CA ALA A 20 7.29 5.51 -23.11
C ALA A 20 6.65 6.90 -23.25
N ARG A 21 6.19 7.50 -22.17
CA ARG A 21 5.57 8.83 -22.17
C ARG A 21 6.64 9.90 -22.44
N ARG A 22 6.20 11.01 -23.07
CA ARG A 22 7.07 12.17 -23.30
C ARG A 22 7.68 12.73 -22.01
N THR A 23 6.90 12.73 -20.93
CA THR A 23 7.36 13.11 -19.59
C THR A 23 7.02 11.98 -18.63
N PRO A 24 7.92 11.00 -18.45
CA PRO A 24 7.66 9.87 -17.57
C PRO A 24 7.49 10.35 -16.12
N PRO A 25 6.48 9.86 -15.39
CA PRO A 25 6.34 10.16 -13.97
C PRO A 25 7.43 9.46 -13.16
N PRO A 26 7.88 10.03 -12.05
CA PRO A 26 8.69 9.27 -11.10
C PRO A 26 7.86 8.13 -10.50
N ILE A 27 8.46 6.94 -10.38
CA ILE A 27 7.79 5.76 -9.88
C ILE A 27 8.63 5.15 -8.76
N VAL A 28 7.97 4.81 -7.66
CA VAL A 28 8.54 4.06 -6.55
C VAL A 28 7.83 2.72 -6.45
N LEU A 29 8.60 1.64 -6.43
CA LEU A 29 8.09 0.30 -6.17
C LEU A 29 8.21 -0.02 -4.68
N THR A 30 7.12 -0.50 -4.09
CA THR A 30 7.09 -0.95 -2.70
C THR A 30 6.84 -2.44 -2.64
N HIS A 31 7.42 -3.09 -1.64
CA HIS A 31 7.19 -4.50 -1.32
C HIS A 31 6.89 -4.67 0.17
N GLN A 32 6.55 -5.88 0.58
CA GLN A 32 6.17 -6.18 1.97
C GLN A 32 6.93 -7.38 2.55
N THR A 33 8.02 -7.80 1.91
CA THR A 33 8.86 -8.87 2.44
C THR A 33 9.90 -8.31 3.41
N PRO A 34 10.36 -9.08 4.41
CA PRO A 34 11.39 -8.61 5.32
C PRO A 34 12.77 -8.51 4.67
N ASN A 35 12.98 -9.18 3.54
CA ASN A 35 14.25 -9.17 2.83
C ASN A 35 14.39 -7.93 1.95
N LEU A 36 15.60 -7.42 1.84
CA LEU A 36 15.93 -6.32 0.94
C LEU A 36 15.73 -6.76 -0.51
N ILE A 37 15.05 -5.93 -1.29
CA ILE A 37 14.90 -6.10 -2.74
C ILE A 37 15.49 -4.84 -3.40
N GLU A 38 16.52 -5.03 -4.22
CA GLU A 38 17.17 -3.92 -4.92
C GLU A 38 16.17 -3.15 -5.80
N GLY A 39 16.20 -1.83 -5.72
CA GLY A 39 15.29 -0.95 -6.47
C GLY A 39 13.88 -0.84 -5.91
N MET A 40 13.57 -1.51 -4.80
CA MET A 40 12.28 -1.45 -4.13
C MET A 40 12.41 -0.99 -2.69
N HIS A 41 11.29 -0.54 -2.11
CA HIS A 41 11.22 -0.06 -0.73
C HIS A 41 10.14 -0.77 0.05
N ASN A 42 10.40 -1.04 1.33
CA ASN A 42 9.40 -1.57 2.26
C ASN A 42 9.09 -0.52 3.34
N PRO A 43 8.04 0.30 3.16
CA PRO A 43 7.68 1.31 4.14
C PRO A 43 6.96 0.75 5.37
N GLY A 44 6.58 -0.51 5.35
CA GLY A 44 5.72 -1.16 6.34
C GLY A 44 4.27 -1.25 5.89
N GLY A 45 3.41 -1.67 6.81
CA GLY A 45 1.98 -1.86 6.54
C GLY A 45 1.61 -3.30 6.18
N PHE A 46 0.34 -3.63 6.34
CA PHE A 46 -0.23 -4.96 6.08
C PHE A 46 -1.14 -5.00 4.87
N THR A 47 -1.73 -3.86 4.51
CA THR A 47 -2.59 -3.70 3.34
C THR A 47 -2.05 -2.56 2.48
N ASP A 48 -2.57 -2.41 1.28
CA ASP A 48 -2.15 -1.31 0.40
C ASP A 48 -2.50 0.06 1.00
N GLY A 49 -3.61 0.14 1.74
CA GLY A 49 -4.05 1.38 2.37
C GLY A 49 -3.10 1.87 3.46
N ASP A 50 -2.79 1.04 4.44
CA ASP A 50 -1.87 1.43 5.51
C ASP A 50 -0.42 1.52 5.02
N ARG A 51 -0.04 0.73 4.00
CA ARG A 51 1.27 0.88 3.34
C ARG A 51 1.41 2.26 2.67
N ALA A 52 0.36 2.75 2.02
CA ALA A 52 0.36 4.09 1.45
C ALA A 52 0.58 5.16 2.52
N VAL A 53 -0.06 5.03 3.67
CA VAL A 53 0.15 5.93 4.82
C VAL A 53 1.58 5.82 5.36
N CYS A 54 2.08 4.61 5.58
CA CYS A 54 3.47 4.39 6.00
C CYS A 54 4.46 5.05 5.03
N PHE A 55 4.23 4.89 3.73
CA PHE A 55 5.06 5.50 2.70
C PHE A 55 5.03 7.03 2.76
N ALA A 56 3.85 7.64 2.85
CA ALA A 56 3.72 9.09 2.97
C ALA A 56 4.43 9.61 4.23
N ARG A 57 4.28 8.91 5.36
CA ARG A 57 4.96 9.26 6.61
C ARG A 57 6.48 9.14 6.48
N ALA A 58 6.98 8.09 5.82
CA ALA A 58 8.41 7.91 5.57
C ALA A 58 9.00 9.03 4.71
N LEU A 59 8.20 9.62 3.81
CA LEU A 59 8.58 10.79 3.02
C LEU A 59 8.46 12.13 3.78
N GLY A 60 8.10 12.10 5.05
CA GLY A 60 8.01 13.31 5.88
C GLY A 60 6.66 14.02 5.82
N VAL A 61 5.64 13.43 5.20
CA VAL A 61 4.29 14.00 5.24
C VAL A 61 3.73 13.88 6.66
N SER A 62 3.36 15.00 7.28
CA SER A 62 2.82 14.99 8.63
C SER A 62 1.43 14.34 8.68
N ARG A 63 1.08 13.76 9.84
CA ARG A 63 -0.21 13.10 10.05
C ARG A 63 -1.39 14.01 9.71
N GLU A 64 -1.31 15.28 10.08
CA GLU A 64 -2.37 16.28 9.90
C GLU A 64 -2.68 16.55 8.41
N ARG A 65 -1.74 16.24 7.53
CA ARG A 65 -1.89 16.38 6.06
C ARG A 65 -2.42 15.14 5.38
N ILE A 66 -2.62 14.05 6.13
CA ILE A 66 -3.13 12.77 5.60
C ILE A 66 -4.57 12.61 6.09
N LYS A 67 -5.51 12.43 5.16
CA LYS A 67 -6.90 12.11 5.46
C LYS A 67 -7.24 10.72 4.94
N LEU A 68 -7.81 9.90 5.81
CA LEU A 68 -8.28 8.56 5.46
C LEU A 68 -9.74 8.67 5.02
N LEU A 69 -10.03 8.32 3.79
CA LEU A 69 -11.39 8.35 3.23
C LEU A 69 -11.83 6.92 2.92
N GLY A 70 -12.99 6.54 3.46
CA GLY A 70 -13.58 5.22 3.21
C GLY A 70 -12.80 4.05 3.81
N THR A 71 -11.87 4.31 4.72
CA THR A 71 -11.09 3.26 5.39
C THR A 71 -11.96 2.52 6.40
N ARG A 72 -12.15 1.22 6.17
CA ARG A 72 -12.91 0.31 7.03
C ARG A 72 -11.97 -0.77 7.56
N THR A 73 -12.04 -1.02 8.86
CA THR A 73 -11.24 -2.05 9.54
C THR A 73 -12.08 -3.25 10.00
N ASP A 74 -13.38 -3.17 9.80
CA ASP A 74 -14.39 -4.11 10.31
C ASP A 74 -15.14 -4.86 9.21
N LEU A 75 -14.94 -4.48 7.94
CA LEU A 75 -15.70 -5.01 6.81
C LEU A 75 -14.83 -5.14 5.56
N VAL A 76 -14.95 -6.27 4.89
CA VAL A 76 -14.34 -6.46 3.56
C VAL A 76 -15.16 -5.70 2.53
N GLY A 77 -14.52 -4.73 1.85
CA GLY A 77 -15.19 -3.91 0.84
C GLY A 77 -15.40 -4.65 -0.48
N ALA A 78 -16.34 -4.13 -1.30
CA ALA A 78 -16.65 -4.67 -2.62
C ALA A 78 -15.44 -4.63 -3.58
N TRP A 79 -14.48 -3.77 -3.34
CA TRP A 79 -13.28 -3.57 -4.16
C TRP A 79 -12.07 -4.38 -3.72
N SER A 80 -12.22 -5.28 -2.73
CA SER A 80 -11.11 -6.07 -2.20
C SER A 80 -10.65 -7.22 -3.11
N GLY A 81 -11.32 -7.43 -4.24
CA GLY A 81 -11.00 -8.51 -5.18
C GLY A 81 -11.33 -9.90 -4.63
N ALA A 82 -10.82 -10.94 -5.29
CA ALA A 82 -10.96 -12.32 -4.85
C ALA A 82 -10.06 -12.57 -3.65
N THR A 83 -10.63 -12.65 -2.45
CA THR A 83 -9.89 -12.89 -1.21
C THR A 83 -10.76 -13.69 -0.23
N ASP A 84 -10.12 -14.46 0.65
CA ASP A 84 -10.79 -15.09 1.79
C ASP A 84 -11.24 -13.99 2.77
N PRO A 85 -12.57 -13.85 3.04
CA PRO A 85 -13.08 -12.80 3.90
C PRO A 85 -12.51 -12.84 5.33
N GLU A 86 -12.35 -14.00 5.91
CA GLU A 86 -11.81 -14.14 7.27
C GLU A 86 -10.35 -13.70 7.34
N ARG A 87 -9.55 -14.17 6.40
CA ARG A 87 -8.14 -13.75 6.29
C ARG A 87 -8.02 -12.25 6.04
N LYS A 88 -8.90 -11.69 5.22
CA LYS A 88 -8.92 -10.25 4.95
C LYS A 88 -9.28 -9.45 6.19
N LEU A 89 -10.25 -9.91 6.99
CA LEU A 89 -10.60 -9.25 8.25
C LEU A 89 -9.43 -9.22 9.24
N VAL A 90 -8.67 -10.31 9.35
CA VAL A 90 -7.46 -10.34 10.18
C VAL A 90 -6.44 -9.31 9.68
N LYS A 91 -6.22 -9.19 8.38
CA LYS A 91 -5.35 -8.17 7.80
C LYS A 91 -5.85 -6.75 8.11
N LEU A 92 -7.16 -6.52 8.05
CA LEU A 92 -7.75 -5.22 8.38
C LEU A 92 -7.56 -4.86 9.86
N GLN A 93 -7.59 -5.83 10.77
CA GLN A 93 -7.27 -5.62 12.18
C GLN A 93 -5.80 -5.19 12.37
N TRP A 94 -4.87 -5.81 11.64
CA TRP A 94 -3.48 -5.39 11.65
C TRP A 94 -3.30 -4.00 11.03
N MET A 95 -4.01 -3.72 9.94
CA MET A 95 -4.06 -2.37 9.37
C MET A 95 -4.49 -1.34 10.41
N ALA A 96 -5.56 -1.64 11.17
CA ALA A 96 -6.02 -0.75 12.25
C ALA A 96 -4.92 -0.48 13.27
N LYS A 97 -4.19 -1.51 13.70
CA LYS A 97 -3.08 -1.35 14.65
C LYS A 97 -1.96 -0.46 14.08
N VAL A 98 -1.61 -0.64 12.83
CA VAL A 98 -0.60 0.22 12.16
C VAL A 98 -1.08 1.66 12.12
N LEU A 99 -2.30 1.89 11.68
CA LEU A 99 -2.86 3.25 11.59
C LEU A 99 -2.97 3.92 12.95
N GLN A 100 -3.39 3.19 13.99
CA GLN A 100 -3.42 3.69 15.37
C GLN A 100 -2.03 4.04 15.89
N HIS A 101 -1.03 3.20 15.59
CA HIS A 101 0.37 3.49 15.93
C HIS A 101 0.87 4.77 15.25
N LEU A 102 0.41 5.05 14.05
CA LEU A 102 0.71 6.28 13.31
C LEU A 102 -0.15 7.49 13.74
N GLY A 103 -1.02 7.31 14.72
CA GLY A 103 -1.83 8.37 15.31
C GLY A 103 -3.17 8.64 14.62
N PHE A 104 -3.67 7.70 13.82
CA PHE A 104 -4.99 7.81 13.20
C PHE A 104 -6.07 7.12 14.03
N LEU A 105 -7.26 7.73 14.05
CA LEU A 105 -8.44 7.10 14.64
C LEU A 105 -9.14 6.24 13.59
N VAL A 106 -9.18 4.96 13.83
CA VAL A 106 -9.80 3.97 12.95
C VAL A 106 -10.56 2.90 13.75
#